data_af9d2129557df4efed9ee3edde765f6e
#
_entry.id   af9d2129557df4efed9ee3edde765f6e
#
_cell.length_a   1.000
_cell.length_b   1.000
_cell.length_c   1.000
_cell.angle_alpha   90.00
_cell.angle_beta   90.00
_cell.angle_gamma   90.00
#
_symmetry.space_group_name_H-M   'P 1'
#
loop_
_entity.id
_entity.type
_entity.pdbx_description
1 polymer ?
#
loop_
_entity_poly.entity_id
_entity_poly.type
_entity_poly.pdbx_seq_one_letter_code
_entity_poly.pdbx_strand_id
1 'polypeptide(L)'
;NELYTQAYDFKGFLLPPEDEGINPFEGGYPLHPITLYALDRLSKKVAQNERTFFTYLASDEDYSLFYLLEKMNLNEFHFIGLDAIYDYFEENIYSYRGGEAREIYKKYQVAINKLGLGVEKTVQIRVLKAMAVIYIINDAGTLASDEETLVNVIDADKEIVKAAINDLEKQKIIKYMRQYGYFDFLDSSIYDFDSMIEERVSSVTDETAVSVLNEEFAEFVIYPYDYNWHFHMNRIFLPIFALKGDLTKKTLLRFLPKYYDGMIAFVLDKKFEISDYLVKEGLPERTILVINQNEESILDEVKRYVAIKYYYSIREELKKDDPTVEKELELYLSEQKSILRDVISGWRNIEADGIAVVSNGCEHVVKSGKD
;
A
#
# COMPACT_ATOMS: atom_id res chain seq x y z
N ASN A 1 -3.09 -35.21 0.99
CA ASN A 1 -4.43 -34.64 0.86
C ASN A 1 -4.65 -33.37 1.70
N GLU A 2 -4.25 -33.36 3.01
CA GLU A 2 -4.46 -32.16 3.83
C GLU A 2 -3.77 -30.90 3.30
N LEU A 3 -2.54 -30.99 2.83
CA LEU A 3 -1.79 -29.85 2.27
C LEU A 3 -2.45 -29.32 0.99
N TYR A 4 -3.00 -30.20 0.17
CA TYR A 4 -3.69 -29.80 -1.03
C TYR A 4 -5.09 -29.20 -0.72
N THR A 5 -5.75 -29.71 0.31
CA THR A 5 -6.99 -29.12 0.84
C THR A 5 -6.74 -27.70 1.34
N GLN A 6 -5.64 -27.47 2.07
CA GLN A 6 -5.26 -26.11 2.50
C GLN A 6 -4.99 -25.17 1.32
N ALA A 7 -4.34 -25.67 0.27
CA ALA A 7 -4.12 -24.89 -0.95
C ALA A 7 -5.43 -24.57 -1.70
N TYR A 8 -6.42 -25.43 -1.59
CA TYR A 8 -7.77 -25.20 -2.17
C TYR A 8 -8.56 -24.19 -1.33
N ASP A 9 -8.59 -24.34 -0.02
CA ASP A 9 -9.32 -23.42 0.86
C ASP A 9 -8.83 -21.99 0.67
N PHE A 10 -7.55 -21.83 0.31
CA PHE A 10 -6.99 -20.56 -0.09
C PHE A 10 -7.55 -20.11 -1.46
N LYS A 11 -8.43 -19.11 -1.45
CA LYS A 11 -9.09 -18.58 -2.66
C LYS A 11 -9.82 -19.64 -3.52
N GLY A 12 -10.36 -20.65 -2.86
CA GLY A 12 -11.14 -21.73 -3.54
C GLY A 12 -12.34 -21.21 -4.34
N PHE A 13 -12.84 -20.01 -4.04
CA PHE A 13 -13.89 -19.33 -4.82
C PHE A 13 -13.49 -18.98 -6.28
N LEU A 14 -12.21 -19.07 -6.63
CA LEU A 14 -11.72 -18.88 -8.01
C LEU A 14 -12.01 -20.10 -8.92
N LEU A 15 -12.35 -21.20 -8.31
CA LEU A 15 -12.64 -22.44 -9.04
C LEU A 15 -14.16 -22.63 -9.20
N PRO A 16 -14.59 -23.36 -10.23
CA PRO A 16 -16.01 -23.68 -10.40
C PRO A 16 -16.55 -24.38 -9.15
N PRO A 17 -17.81 -24.12 -8.75
CA PRO A 17 -18.43 -24.81 -7.63
C PRO A 17 -18.51 -26.31 -7.86
N GLU A 18 -18.47 -27.10 -6.79
CA GLU A 18 -18.51 -28.58 -6.79
C GLU A 18 -19.80 -29.17 -7.38
N ASP A 19 -20.79 -28.37 -7.71
CA ASP A 19 -22.16 -28.78 -8.09
C ASP A 19 -22.25 -29.67 -9.36
N GLU A 20 -21.16 -29.82 -10.12
CA GLU A 20 -21.12 -30.66 -11.33
C GLU A 20 -20.42 -32.02 -11.12
N GLY A 21 -20.07 -32.38 -9.88
CA GLY A 21 -19.42 -33.66 -9.58
C GLY A 21 -17.95 -33.72 -10.02
N ILE A 22 -17.35 -32.60 -10.38
CA ILE A 22 -15.94 -32.49 -10.70
C ILE A 22 -15.25 -31.94 -9.43
N ASN A 23 -14.46 -32.79 -8.80
CA ASN A 23 -13.58 -32.34 -7.73
C ASN A 23 -12.31 -31.74 -8.38
N PRO A 24 -12.09 -30.42 -8.32
CA PRO A 24 -10.93 -29.80 -8.93
C PRO A 24 -9.61 -30.27 -8.30
N PHE A 25 -9.64 -30.84 -7.09
CA PHE A 25 -8.50 -31.49 -6.47
C PHE A 25 -8.06 -32.76 -7.16
N GLU A 26 -9.02 -33.64 -7.49
CA GLU A 26 -8.70 -34.94 -8.09
C GLU A 26 -8.28 -34.78 -9.55
N GLY A 27 -8.83 -33.76 -10.25
CA GLY A 27 -8.52 -33.50 -11.63
C GLY A 27 -7.38 -32.52 -11.89
N GLY A 28 -7.06 -31.66 -10.94
CA GLY A 28 -6.09 -30.56 -11.09
C GLY A 28 -4.69 -30.87 -10.61
N TYR A 29 -4.54 -31.82 -9.68
CA TYR A 29 -3.22 -32.17 -9.18
C TYR A 29 -2.28 -32.67 -10.29
N PRO A 30 -1.01 -32.25 -10.33
CA PRO A 30 -0.28 -31.46 -9.33
C PRO A 30 -0.27 -29.94 -9.53
N LEU A 31 -1.10 -29.41 -10.42
CA LEU A 31 -1.21 -27.95 -10.55
C LEU A 31 -1.88 -27.35 -9.31
N HIS A 32 -1.27 -26.29 -8.77
CA HIS A 32 -1.92 -25.53 -7.70
C HIS A 32 -3.26 -24.96 -8.20
N PRO A 33 -4.34 -24.90 -7.38
CA PRO A 33 -5.64 -24.38 -7.81
C PRO A 33 -5.58 -23.00 -8.46
N ILE A 34 -4.77 -22.10 -7.90
CA ILE A 34 -4.54 -20.77 -8.47
C ILE A 34 -3.77 -20.85 -9.80
N THR A 35 -2.86 -21.82 -9.94
CA THR A 35 -2.15 -22.03 -11.20
C THR A 35 -3.10 -22.49 -12.31
N LEU A 36 -4.08 -23.35 -12.01
CA LEU A 36 -5.14 -23.71 -12.96
C LEU A 36 -5.96 -22.50 -13.41
N TYR A 37 -6.38 -21.69 -12.44
CA TYR A 37 -7.09 -20.44 -12.71
C TYR A 37 -6.27 -19.48 -13.60
N ALA A 38 -4.99 -19.33 -13.27
CA ALA A 38 -4.08 -18.42 -13.96
C ALA A 38 -3.73 -18.93 -15.38
N LEU A 39 -3.56 -20.22 -15.54
CA LEU A 39 -3.16 -20.85 -16.80
C LEU A 39 -4.17 -20.56 -17.92
N ASP A 40 -5.48 -20.70 -17.66
CA ASP A 40 -6.53 -20.36 -18.63
C ASP A 40 -6.47 -18.90 -19.05
N ARG A 41 -6.31 -17.98 -18.08
CA ARG A 41 -6.29 -16.55 -18.35
C ARG A 41 -5.02 -16.09 -19.04
N LEU A 42 -3.88 -16.62 -18.61
CA LEU A 42 -2.58 -16.32 -19.21
C LEU A 42 -2.56 -16.77 -20.68
N SER A 43 -3.01 -18.00 -20.95
CA SER A 43 -3.05 -18.52 -22.30
C SER A 43 -3.93 -17.68 -23.24
N LYS A 44 -5.07 -17.21 -22.75
CA LYS A 44 -5.97 -16.32 -23.52
C LYS A 44 -5.38 -14.96 -23.79
N LYS A 45 -4.54 -14.44 -22.87
CA LYS A 45 -3.92 -13.11 -23.01
C LYS A 45 -2.69 -13.10 -23.90
N VAL A 46 -1.80 -14.09 -23.79
CA VAL A 46 -0.51 -14.07 -24.47
C VAL A 46 -0.39 -15.07 -25.61
N ALA A 47 -1.19 -16.12 -25.59
CA ALA A 47 -1.24 -17.10 -26.67
C ALA A 47 -2.44 -16.79 -27.57
N GLN A 48 -2.20 -16.53 -28.84
CA GLN A 48 -3.23 -16.14 -29.80
C GLN A 48 -4.28 -17.26 -30.09
N ASN A 49 -4.13 -18.46 -29.49
CA ASN A 49 -5.00 -19.60 -29.69
C ASN A 49 -5.14 -20.46 -28.42
N GLU A 50 -6.32 -21.00 -28.18
CA GLU A 50 -6.60 -22.06 -27.19
C GLU A 50 -5.66 -23.28 -27.34
N ARG A 51 -5.05 -23.46 -28.49
CA ARG A 51 -4.10 -24.51 -28.79
C ARG A 51 -2.89 -24.51 -27.85
N THR A 52 -2.39 -23.34 -27.44
CA THR A 52 -1.23 -23.24 -26.53
C THR A 52 -1.53 -23.79 -25.13
N PHE A 53 -2.76 -23.62 -24.63
CA PHE A 53 -3.21 -24.22 -23.39
C PHE A 53 -3.13 -25.75 -23.43
N PHE A 54 -3.69 -26.36 -24.51
CA PHE A 54 -3.63 -27.80 -24.68
C PHE A 54 -2.22 -28.32 -24.95
N THR A 55 -1.40 -27.56 -25.66
CA THR A 55 0.02 -27.90 -25.88
C THR A 55 0.77 -27.92 -24.55
N TYR A 56 0.57 -26.94 -23.68
CA TYR A 56 1.14 -26.96 -22.33
C TYR A 56 0.79 -28.24 -21.56
N LEU A 57 -0.44 -28.69 -21.63
CA LEU A 57 -0.93 -29.87 -20.92
C LEU A 57 -0.46 -31.21 -21.51
N ALA A 58 -0.25 -31.29 -22.82
CA ALA A 58 -0.11 -32.56 -23.53
C ALA A 58 1.17 -32.73 -24.34
N SER A 59 2.03 -31.70 -24.44
CA SER A 59 3.32 -31.78 -25.14
C SER A 59 4.46 -32.19 -24.21
N ASP A 60 5.56 -32.60 -24.83
CA ASP A 60 6.86 -32.85 -24.19
C ASP A 60 7.84 -31.65 -24.33
N GLU A 61 7.32 -30.49 -24.67
CA GLU A 61 8.11 -29.27 -24.77
C GLU A 61 8.70 -28.89 -23.42
N ASP A 62 9.85 -28.20 -23.45
CA ASP A 62 10.49 -27.69 -22.25
C ASP A 62 9.50 -26.84 -21.44
N TYR A 63 9.51 -27.03 -20.10
CA TYR A 63 8.61 -26.38 -19.15
C TYR A 63 7.12 -26.69 -19.30
N SER A 64 6.73 -27.62 -20.19
CA SER A 64 5.36 -28.14 -20.27
C SER A 64 4.98 -28.91 -18.98
N LEU A 65 3.70 -29.19 -18.80
CA LEU A 65 3.23 -29.99 -17.66
C LEU A 65 3.93 -31.34 -17.60
N PHE A 66 4.06 -32.04 -18.74
CA PHE A 66 4.70 -33.33 -18.83
C PHE A 66 6.18 -33.27 -18.43
N TYR A 67 6.91 -32.29 -18.94
CA TYR A 67 8.31 -32.04 -18.58
C TYR A 67 8.49 -31.78 -17.07
N LEU A 68 7.59 -31.02 -16.45
CA LEU A 68 7.65 -30.74 -15.00
C LEU A 68 7.34 -32.01 -14.19
N LEU A 69 6.39 -32.82 -14.64
CA LEU A 69 6.05 -34.11 -13.99
C LEU A 69 7.22 -35.09 -14.00
N GLU A 70 7.98 -35.18 -15.08
CA GLU A 70 9.16 -36.05 -15.17
C GLU A 70 10.27 -35.66 -14.18
N LYS A 71 10.35 -34.38 -13.82
CA LYS A 71 11.36 -33.84 -12.89
C LYS A 71 10.90 -33.80 -11.45
N MET A 72 9.60 -33.97 -11.20
CA MET A 72 9.03 -33.89 -9.87
C MET A 72 9.42 -35.10 -8.99
N ASN A 73 9.78 -34.84 -7.74
CA ASN A 73 10.01 -35.91 -6.76
C ASN A 73 8.67 -36.46 -6.26
N LEU A 74 8.30 -37.65 -6.71
CA LEU A 74 7.04 -38.30 -6.36
C LEU A 74 6.98 -38.84 -4.92
N ASN A 75 8.09 -38.82 -4.18
CA ASN A 75 8.13 -39.27 -2.78
C ASN A 75 7.73 -38.19 -1.77
N GLU A 76 7.65 -36.96 -2.20
CA GLU A 76 7.28 -35.82 -1.40
C GLU A 76 6.06 -35.12 -2.02
N PHE A 77 5.32 -34.37 -1.19
CA PHE A 77 4.22 -33.59 -1.69
C PHE A 77 4.76 -32.32 -2.33
N HIS A 78 4.54 -32.18 -3.62
CA HIS A 78 4.87 -31.00 -4.40
C HIS A 78 3.67 -30.60 -5.25
N PHE A 79 3.62 -29.33 -5.60
CA PHE A 79 2.66 -28.82 -6.60
C PHE A 79 3.37 -27.94 -7.63
N ILE A 80 2.78 -27.80 -8.79
CA ILE A 80 3.26 -26.90 -9.83
C ILE A 80 2.67 -25.52 -9.53
N GLY A 81 3.52 -24.60 -9.07
CA GLY A 81 3.19 -23.25 -8.66
C GLY A 81 2.98 -22.29 -9.82
N LEU A 82 2.59 -21.09 -9.49
CA LEU A 82 2.32 -20.03 -10.45
C LEU A 82 3.59 -19.58 -11.20
N ASP A 83 4.73 -19.67 -10.56
CA ASP A 83 6.04 -19.35 -11.12
C ASP A 83 6.45 -20.30 -12.26
N ALA A 84 6.04 -21.58 -12.19
CA ALA A 84 6.42 -22.57 -13.18
C ALA A 84 5.77 -22.36 -14.54
N ILE A 85 4.55 -21.81 -14.60
CA ILE A 85 3.90 -21.54 -15.88
C ILE A 85 4.52 -20.33 -16.60
N TYR A 86 5.21 -19.43 -15.89
CA TYR A 86 5.91 -18.32 -16.52
C TYR A 86 6.94 -18.80 -17.54
N ASP A 87 7.74 -19.81 -17.17
CA ASP A 87 8.83 -20.31 -18.03
C ASP A 87 8.32 -20.87 -19.36
N TYR A 88 7.19 -21.57 -19.34
CA TYR A 88 6.57 -22.07 -20.58
C TYR A 88 6.04 -20.94 -21.47
N PHE A 89 5.46 -19.91 -20.87
CA PHE A 89 4.86 -18.79 -21.62
C PHE A 89 5.81 -17.64 -21.90
N GLU A 90 7.07 -17.68 -21.46
CA GLU A 90 8.01 -16.56 -21.57
C GLU A 90 8.18 -16.09 -23.01
N GLU A 91 8.35 -17.00 -23.98
CA GLU A 91 8.47 -16.64 -25.40
C GLU A 91 7.19 -15.99 -25.94
N ASN A 92 6.02 -16.46 -25.51
CA ASN A 92 4.74 -15.90 -25.90
C ASN A 92 4.59 -14.48 -25.32
N ILE A 93 4.96 -14.28 -24.06
CA ILE A 93 4.94 -12.97 -23.39
C ILE A 93 5.86 -11.98 -24.11
N TYR A 94 7.08 -12.42 -24.42
CA TYR A 94 8.07 -11.60 -25.15
C TYR A 94 7.58 -11.21 -26.54
N SER A 95 7.04 -12.16 -27.31
CA SER A 95 6.61 -11.95 -28.68
C SER A 95 5.25 -11.27 -28.81
N TYR A 96 4.50 -11.16 -27.69
CA TYR A 96 3.16 -10.56 -27.68
C TYR A 96 3.22 -9.07 -28.04
N ARG A 97 2.49 -8.70 -29.09
CA ARG A 97 2.46 -7.32 -29.59
C ARG A 97 1.50 -6.40 -28.81
N GLY A 98 0.67 -6.94 -27.93
CA GLY A 98 -0.19 -6.17 -27.02
C GLY A 98 0.61 -5.50 -25.90
N GLY A 99 0.36 -4.21 -25.61
CA GLY A 99 1.23 -3.36 -24.79
C GLY A 99 1.49 -3.88 -23.38
N GLU A 100 0.44 -4.33 -22.65
CA GLU A 100 0.53 -4.64 -21.22
C GLU A 100 1.49 -5.80 -20.87
N ALA A 101 1.34 -6.95 -21.47
CA ALA A 101 2.18 -8.12 -21.16
C ALA A 101 3.66 -7.85 -21.44
N ARG A 102 3.95 -7.10 -22.52
CA ARG A 102 5.32 -6.72 -22.87
C ARG A 102 5.91 -5.72 -21.89
N GLU A 103 5.12 -4.80 -21.34
CA GLU A 103 5.57 -3.87 -20.29
C GLU A 103 5.93 -4.64 -19.02
N ILE A 104 5.11 -5.61 -18.63
CA ILE A 104 5.39 -6.46 -17.46
C ILE A 104 6.65 -7.31 -17.69
N TYR A 105 6.82 -7.84 -18.89
CA TYR A 105 8.07 -8.55 -19.24
C TYR A 105 9.31 -7.67 -19.06
N LYS A 106 9.26 -6.41 -19.50
CA LYS A 106 10.36 -5.47 -19.29
C LYS A 106 10.63 -5.22 -17.82
N LYS A 107 9.57 -4.99 -17.00
CA LYS A 107 9.70 -4.82 -15.57
C LYS A 107 10.36 -6.03 -14.91
N TYR A 108 9.92 -7.23 -15.27
CA TYR A 108 10.51 -8.48 -14.81
C TYR A 108 12.00 -8.57 -15.19
N GLN A 109 12.38 -8.25 -16.45
CA GLN A 109 13.77 -8.29 -16.89
C GLN A 109 14.64 -7.26 -16.13
N VAL A 110 14.13 -6.07 -15.86
CA VAL A 110 14.82 -5.07 -15.02
C VAL A 110 15.00 -5.61 -13.61
N ALA A 111 13.97 -6.22 -13.02
CA ALA A 111 14.02 -6.81 -11.67
C ALA A 111 15.07 -7.94 -11.59
N ILE A 112 15.11 -8.84 -12.58
CA ILE A 112 16.11 -9.92 -12.67
C ILE A 112 17.53 -9.36 -12.81
N ASN A 113 17.72 -8.33 -13.64
CA ASN A 113 19.04 -7.70 -13.82
C ASN A 113 19.53 -7.05 -12.51
N LYS A 114 18.65 -6.37 -11.76
CA LYS A 114 18.97 -5.80 -10.44
C LYS A 114 19.32 -6.88 -9.43
N LEU A 115 18.52 -7.94 -9.36
CA LEU A 115 18.76 -9.06 -8.47
C LEU A 115 20.12 -9.72 -8.76
N GLY A 116 20.50 -9.80 -10.01
CA GLY A 116 21.66 -10.57 -10.47
C GLY A 116 21.41 -12.07 -10.43
N LEU A 117 22.27 -12.83 -11.06
CA LEU A 117 22.18 -14.29 -11.13
C LEU A 117 22.97 -14.92 -9.96
N GLY A 118 22.35 -15.93 -9.29
CA GLY A 118 22.98 -16.71 -8.24
C GLY A 118 22.07 -17.85 -7.80
N VAL A 119 22.64 -19.00 -7.45
CA VAL A 119 21.85 -20.18 -7.01
C VAL A 119 21.07 -19.88 -5.72
N GLU A 120 21.64 -19.06 -4.87
CA GLU A 120 21.01 -18.59 -3.62
C GLU A 120 19.78 -17.72 -3.84
N LYS A 121 19.58 -17.21 -5.07
CA LYS A 121 18.48 -16.30 -5.43
C LYS A 121 17.33 -16.99 -6.15
N THR A 122 17.31 -18.31 -6.11
CA THR A 122 16.29 -19.09 -6.85
C THR A 122 14.86 -18.77 -6.40
N VAL A 123 14.62 -18.61 -5.07
CA VAL A 123 13.27 -18.32 -4.56
C VAL A 123 12.85 -16.89 -4.91
N GLN A 124 13.75 -15.91 -4.86
CA GLN A 124 13.49 -14.54 -5.29
C GLN A 124 13.06 -14.48 -6.76
N ILE A 125 13.74 -15.23 -7.63
CA ILE A 125 13.37 -15.34 -9.05
C ILE A 125 11.97 -15.95 -9.20
N ARG A 126 11.63 -16.98 -8.44
CA ARG A 126 10.30 -17.59 -8.44
C ARG A 126 9.21 -16.61 -8.01
N VAL A 127 9.47 -15.80 -6.98
CA VAL A 127 8.55 -14.71 -6.55
C VAL A 127 8.33 -13.72 -7.70
N LEU A 128 9.39 -13.25 -8.35
CA LEU A 128 9.27 -12.31 -9.47
C LEU A 128 8.50 -12.90 -10.67
N LYS A 129 8.67 -14.20 -10.96
CA LYS A 129 7.90 -14.91 -12.00
C LYS A 129 6.41 -15.00 -11.65
N ALA A 130 6.09 -15.38 -10.41
CA ALA A 130 4.70 -15.43 -9.94
C ALA A 130 4.04 -14.05 -10.01
N MET A 131 4.72 -13.00 -9.58
CA MET A 131 4.26 -11.62 -9.73
C MET A 131 4.01 -11.26 -11.19
N ALA A 132 4.94 -11.58 -12.10
CA ALA A 132 4.77 -11.29 -13.52
C ALA A 132 3.51 -11.95 -14.10
N VAL A 133 3.25 -13.22 -13.75
CA VAL A 133 2.02 -13.91 -14.17
C VAL A 133 0.76 -13.21 -13.66
N ILE A 134 0.74 -12.84 -12.36
CA ILE A 134 -0.39 -12.13 -11.74
C ILE A 134 -0.66 -10.80 -12.47
N TYR A 135 0.37 -10.03 -12.74
CA TYR A 135 0.24 -8.75 -13.45
C TYR A 135 -0.19 -8.90 -14.90
N ILE A 136 0.29 -9.92 -15.61
CA ILE A 136 -0.13 -10.18 -16.99
C ILE A 136 -1.61 -10.55 -17.04
N ILE A 137 -2.10 -11.34 -16.08
CA ILE A 137 -3.52 -11.69 -15.98
C ILE A 137 -4.36 -10.44 -15.72
N ASN A 138 -3.84 -9.48 -14.95
CA ASN A 138 -4.46 -8.20 -14.65
C ASN A 138 -5.87 -8.34 -14.06
N ASP A 139 -6.01 -9.19 -13.05
CA ASP A 139 -7.25 -9.41 -12.30
C ASP A 139 -7.04 -9.14 -10.82
N ALA A 140 -6.49 -7.95 -10.51
CA ALA A 140 -6.08 -7.56 -9.16
C ALA A 140 -7.23 -7.55 -8.14
N GLY A 141 -8.47 -7.42 -8.59
CA GLY A 141 -9.66 -7.54 -7.74
C GLY A 141 -9.87 -8.95 -7.19
N THR A 142 -9.35 -9.97 -7.90
CA THR A 142 -9.54 -11.38 -7.57
C THR A 142 -8.23 -12.05 -7.17
N LEU A 143 -7.14 -11.76 -7.89
CA LEU A 143 -5.81 -12.31 -7.65
C LEU A 143 -4.78 -11.18 -7.62
N ALA A 144 -4.39 -10.80 -6.42
CA ALA A 144 -3.36 -9.78 -6.18
C ALA A 144 -2.01 -10.42 -5.81
N SER A 145 -0.92 -9.70 -6.01
CA SER A 145 0.43 -10.10 -5.61
C SER A 145 0.71 -9.73 -4.13
N ASP A 146 -0.24 -10.03 -3.23
CA ASP A 146 -0.05 -9.89 -1.78
C ASP A 146 0.84 -11.00 -1.21
N GLU A 147 1.37 -10.80 0.00
CA GLU A 147 2.26 -11.78 0.66
C GLU A 147 1.60 -13.14 0.81
N GLU A 148 0.34 -13.18 1.20
CA GLU A 148 -0.40 -14.42 1.41
C GLU A 148 -0.53 -15.20 0.10
N THR A 149 -0.86 -14.53 -1.00
CA THR A 149 -0.94 -15.14 -2.34
C THR A 149 0.43 -15.70 -2.74
N LEU A 150 1.47 -14.87 -2.70
CA LEU A 150 2.82 -15.28 -3.14
C LEU A 150 3.35 -16.47 -2.33
N VAL A 151 3.14 -16.48 -1.02
CA VAL A 151 3.57 -17.58 -0.13
C VAL A 151 2.83 -18.89 -0.41
N ASN A 152 1.58 -18.83 -0.86
CA ASN A 152 0.80 -20.03 -1.10
C ASN A 152 0.94 -20.59 -2.53
N VAL A 153 1.26 -19.77 -3.53
CA VAL A 153 1.33 -20.21 -4.94
C VAL A 153 2.69 -20.69 -5.38
N ILE A 154 3.71 -20.59 -4.53
CA ILE A 154 5.08 -21.03 -4.79
C ILE A 154 5.37 -22.31 -3.99
N ASP A 155 5.77 -23.39 -4.67
CA ASP A 155 6.13 -24.65 -4.02
C ASP A 155 7.48 -24.54 -3.32
N ALA A 156 7.49 -23.90 -2.16
CA ALA A 156 8.64 -23.74 -1.28
C ALA A 156 8.19 -23.55 0.17
N ASP A 157 9.11 -23.65 1.11
CA ASP A 157 8.84 -23.34 2.52
C ASP A 157 8.35 -21.89 2.67
N LYS A 158 7.25 -21.72 3.41
CA LYS A 158 6.56 -20.42 3.55
C LYS A 158 7.46 -19.33 4.14
N GLU A 159 8.30 -19.68 5.10
CA GLU A 159 9.20 -18.71 5.74
C GLU A 159 10.36 -18.33 4.79
N ILE A 160 10.79 -19.25 3.93
CA ILE A 160 11.78 -18.95 2.89
C ILE A 160 11.19 -17.99 1.84
N VAL A 161 9.94 -18.19 1.45
CA VAL A 161 9.27 -17.28 0.49
C VAL A 161 9.08 -15.89 1.09
N LYS A 162 8.64 -15.78 2.35
CA LYS A 162 8.55 -14.50 3.06
C LYS A 162 9.90 -13.79 3.17
N ALA A 163 10.94 -14.55 3.51
CA ALA A 163 12.30 -14.00 3.55
C ALA A 163 12.74 -13.47 2.18
N ALA A 164 12.40 -14.18 1.09
CA ALA A 164 12.71 -13.77 -0.27
C ALA A 164 11.95 -12.48 -0.67
N ILE A 165 10.67 -12.37 -0.31
CA ILE A 165 9.87 -11.15 -0.53
C ILE A 165 10.49 -9.95 0.21
N ASN A 166 10.79 -10.12 1.50
CA ASN A 166 11.43 -9.06 2.30
C ASN A 166 12.81 -8.66 1.75
N ASP A 167 13.58 -9.61 1.21
CA ASP A 167 14.88 -9.33 0.60
C ASP A 167 14.72 -8.55 -0.70
N LEU A 168 13.77 -8.91 -1.56
CA LEU A 168 13.45 -8.18 -2.78
C LEU A 168 12.98 -6.74 -2.49
N GLU A 169 12.21 -6.53 -1.42
CA GLU A 169 11.78 -5.20 -1.00
C GLU A 169 12.95 -4.38 -0.47
N LYS A 170 13.82 -4.96 0.39
CA LYS A 170 15.06 -4.30 0.86
C LYS A 170 16.01 -3.92 -0.27
N GLN A 171 16.10 -4.74 -1.32
CA GLN A 171 16.89 -4.46 -2.51
C GLN A 171 16.20 -3.48 -3.47
N LYS A 172 15.01 -2.96 -3.13
CA LYS A 172 14.23 -2.04 -3.96
C LYS A 172 13.93 -2.60 -5.36
N ILE A 173 13.68 -3.90 -5.44
CA ILE A 173 13.28 -4.58 -6.67
C ILE A 173 11.77 -4.61 -6.77
N ILE A 174 11.10 -4.84 -5.63
CA ILE A 174 9.64 -4.73 -5.47
C ILE A 174 9.33 -3.77 -4.33
N LYS A 175 8.09 -3.27 -4.28
CA LYS A 175 7.59 -2.40 -3.22
C LYS A 175 6.18 -2.81 -2.81
N TYR A 176 5.92 -2.85 -1.50
CA TYR A 176 4.57 -3.03 -0.99
C TYR A 176 3.77 -1.74 -1.13
N MET A 177 2.67 -1.82 -1.87
CA MET A 177 1.76 -0.72 -2.16
C MET A 177 0.65 -0.69 -1.12
N ARG A 178 0.87 0.01 -0.01
CA ARG A 178 -0.05 0.04 1.15
C ARG A 178 -1.50 0.38 0.78
N GLN A 179 -1.67 1.30 -0.18
CA GLN A 179 -3.00 1.71 -0.64
C GLN A 179 -3.77 0.61 -1.39
N TYR A 180 -3.06 -0.36 -1.97
CA TYR A 180 -3.65 -1.46 -2.75
C TYR A 180 -3.54 -2.81 -2.06
N GLY A 181 -2.66 -2.94 -1.06
CA GLY A 181 -2.46 -4.17 -0.31
C GLY A 181 -1.66 -5.25 -1.02
N TYR A 182 -0.85 -4.91 -2.02
CA TYR A 182 -0.04 -5.87 -2.78
C TYR A 182 1.33 -5.31 -3.16
N PHE A 183 2.26 -6.18 -3.59
CA PHE A 183 3.58 -5.80 -4.10
C PHE A 183 3.55 -5.46 -5.58
N ASP A 184 4.27 -4.44 -6.01
CA ASP A 184 4.53 -4.11 -7.42
C ASP A 184 6.02 -4.11 -7.71
N PHE A 185 6.37 -4.30 -8.99
CA PHE A 185 7.73 -4.07 -9.48
C PHE A 185 8.10 -2.61 -9.32
N LEU A 186 9.24 -2.36 -8.71
CA LEU A 186 9.71 -0.99 -8.58
C LEU A 186 10.48 -0.57 -9.84
N ASP A 187 9.85 0.29 -10.63
CA ASP A 187 10.55 1.04 -11.67
C ASP A 187 11.36 2.15 -10.97
N SER A 188 12.52 1.80 -10.41
CA SER A 188 13.38 2.81 -9.79
C SER A 188 14.14 3.60 -10.85
N SER A 189 14.11 4.92 -10.70
CA SER A 189 14.95 5.84 -11.46
C SER A 189 16.43 5.69 -11.08
N ILE A 190 17.28 6.38 -11.81
CA ILE A 190 18.73 6.48 -11.47
C ILE A 190 18.96 7.23 -10.14
N TYR A 191 17.94 7.91 -9.63
CA TYR A 191 18.00 8.69 -8.38
C TYR A 191 17.67 7.84 -7.17
N ASP A 192 18.45 7.96 -6.10
CA ASP A 192 18.11 7.40 -4.79
C ASP A 192 17.18 8.35 -4.04
N PHE A 193 15.89 8.33 -4.41
CA PHE A 193 14.90 9.21 -3.80
C PHE A 193 14.72 8.99 -2.30
N ASP A 194 14.93 7.78 -1.77
CA ASP A 194 14.83 7.57 -0.34
C ASP A 194 15.87 8.38 0.43
N SER A 195 17.15 8.29 0.00
CA SER A 195 18.23 9.09 0.61
C SER A 195 18.01 10.59 0.40
N MET A 196 17.59 11.01 -0.79
CA MET A 196 17.32 12.41 -1.11
C MET A 196 16.15 12.98 -0.30
N ILE A 197 15.09 12.21 -0.10
CA ILE A 197 13.93 12.60 0.71
C ILE A 197 14.34 12.72 2.18
N GLU A 198 15.05 11.75 2.75
CA GLU A 198 15.51 11.78 4.14
C GLU A 198 16.45 12.98 4.42
N GLU A 199 17.37 13.26 3.53
CA GLU A 199 18.22 14.46 3.65
C GLU A 199 17.36 15.72 3.66
N ARG A 200 16.37 15.80 2.79
CA ARG A 200 15.49 16.97 2.70
C ARG A 200 14.55 17.11 3.88
N VAL A 201 14.05 16.00 4.43
CA VAL A 201 13.21 16.00 5.65
C VAL A 201 13.87 16.79 6.78
N SER A 202 15.18 16.64 6.97
CA SER A 202 15.93 17.36 7.99
C SER A 202 15.94 18.87 7.82
N SER A 203 15.68 19.37 6.61
CA SER A 203 15.63 20.79 6.27
C SER A 203 14.22 21.40 6.37
N VAL A 204 13.18 20.59 6.52
CA VAL A 204 11.79 21.05 6.63
C VAL A 204 11.50 21.47 8.08
N THR A 205 11.09 22.73 8.25
CA THR A 205 10.73 23.24 9.60
C THR A 205 9.32 22.79 10.00
N ASP A 206 9.05 22.78 11.30
CA ASP A 206 7.74 22.45 11.85
C ASP A 206 6.66 23.42 11.35
N GLU A 207 6.98 24.72 11.24
CA GLU A 207 6.06 25.74 10.74
C GLU A 207 5.67 25.48 9.28
N THR A 208 6.62 25.05 8.45
CA THR A 208 6.34 24.69 7.05
C THR A 208 5.41 23.45 6.98
N ALA A 209 5.67 22.46 7.82
CA ALA A 209 4.85 21.27 7.91
C ALA A 209 3.41 21.61 8.32
N VAL A 210 3.24 22.43 9.35
CA VAL A 210 1.92 22.90 9.82
C VAL A 210 1.18 23.70 8.76
N SER A 211 1.88 24.58 8.02
CA SER A 211 1.27 25.33 6.92
C SER A 211 0.68 24.39 5.88
N VAL A 212 1.45 23.39 5.43
CA VAL A 212 1.01 22.40 4.44
C VAL A 212 -0.17 21.55 4.95
N LEU A 213 -0.15 21.16 6.23
CA LEU A 213 -1.29 20.45 6.83
C LEU A 213 -2.56 21.29 6.77
N ASN A 214 -2.49 22.56 7.15
CA ASN A 214 -3.65 23.44 7.15
C ASN A 214 -4.14 23.77 5.73
N GLU A 215 -3.25 23.86 4.76
CA GLU A 215 -3.60 24.16 3.37
C GLU A 215 -4.23 22.96 2.64
N GLU A 216 -3.73 21.72 2.89
CA GLU A 216 -4.09 20.58 2.06
C GLU A 216 -4.92 19.52 2.78
N PHE A 217 -4.91 19.48 4.11
CA PHE A 217 -5.53 18.42 4.90
C PHE A 217 -6.58 18.91 5.90
N ALA A 218 -6.73 20.22 6.11
CA ALA A 218 -7.74 20.81 6.99
C ALA A 218 -9.04 21.23 6.28
N GLU A 219 -9.28 20.72 5.07
CA GLU A 219 -10.47 21.05 4.25
C GLU A 219 -11.77 20.41 4.78
N PHE A 220 -11.98 20.40 6.08
CA PHE A 220 -13.24 19.86 6.60
C PHE A 220 -13.80 20.79 7.68
N VAL A 221 -15.06 21.05 7.58
CA VAL A 221 -15.82 21.80 8.57
C VAL A 221 -16.47 20.80 9.54
N ILE A 222 -16.36 21.06 10.84
CA ILE A 222 -16.99 20.24 11.86
C ILE A 222 -18.33 20.82 12.22
N TYR A 223 -19.37 20.04 11.99
CA TYR A 223 -20.75 20.35 12.32
C TYR A 223 -21.21 19.52 13.53
N PRO A 224 -21.51 20.12 14.66
CA PRO A 224 -22.14 19.43 15.79
C PRO A 224 -23.63 19.17 15.49
N TYR A 225 -23.92 18.15 14.68
CA TYR A 225 -25.26 17.89 14.14
C TYR A 225 -26.32 17.73 15.20
N ASP A 226 -26.07 16.92 16.25
CA ASP A 226 -27.05 16.66 17.30
C ASP A 226 -27.34 17.92 18.11
N TYR A 227 -26.32 18.71 18.42
CA TYR A 227 -26.47 20.00 19.07
C TYR A 227 -27.25 21.00 18.20
N ASN A 228 -26.88 21.14 16.95
CA ASN A 228 -27.52 22.06 16.01
C ASN A 228 -28.98 21.70 15.81
N TRP A 229 -29.30 20.41 15.70
CA TRP A 229 -30.66 19.92 15.57
C TRP A 229 -31.50 20.19 16.83
N HIS A 230 -30.95 19.85 18.01
CA HIS A 230 -31.67 19.98 19.29
C HIS A 230 -31.98 21.46 19.64
N PHE A 231 -31.05 22.36 19.37
CA PHE A 231 -31.18 23.77 19.71
C PHE A 231 -31.62 24.66 18.54
N HIS A 232 -31.95 24.08 17.40
CA HIS A 232 -32.30 24.81 16.17
C HIS A 232 -31.27 25.88 15.80
N MET A 233 -29.99 25.55 15.93
CA MET A 233 -28.84 26.41 15.64
C MET A 233 -28.05 25.87 14.43
N ASN A 234 -27.19 26.69 13.86
CA ASN A 234 -26.26 26.26 12.83
C ASN A 234 -24.84 26.69 13.26
N ARG A 235 -24.27 25.93 14.18
CA ARG A 235 -22.89 26.15 14.61
C ARG A 235 -21.93 25.38 13.77
N ILE A 236 -20.80 26.02 13.43
CA ILE A 236 -19.72 25.46 12.64
C ILE A 236 -18.37 25.77 13.28
N PHE A 237 -17.51 24.76 13.34
CA PHE A 237 -16.17 24.87 13.91
C PHE A 237 -15.11 24.67 12.83
N LEU A 238 -14.07 25.51 12.87
CA LEU A 238 -12.91 25.41 11.97
C LEU A 238 -11.86 24.46 12.59
N PRO A 239 -11.53 23.35 11.93
CA PRO A 239 -10.38 22.54 12.33
C PRO A 239 -9.10 23.22 11.88
N ILE A 240 -8.10 23.24 12.76
CA ILE A 240 -6.74 23.70 12.46
C ILE A 240 -5.73 22.75 13.07
N PHE A 241 -4.56 22.65 12.46
CA PHE A 241 -3.38 22.05 13.05
C PHE A 241 -2.48 23.17 13.60
N ALA A 242 -1.96 22.99 14.81
CA ALA A 242 -1.18 24.03 15.47
C ALA A 242 -0.06 23.43 16.32
N LEU A 243 1.04 24.16 16.43
CA LEU A 243 2.09 23.91 17.43
C LEU A 243 1.77 24.62 18.73
N LYS A 244 2.39 24.17 19.83
CA LYS A 244 2.28 24.80 21.15
C LYS A 244 2.54 26.31 21.09
N GLY A 245 3.52 26.74 20.30
CA GLY A 245 3.87 28.14 20.10
C GLY A 245 2.77 28.97 19.43
N ASP A 246 1.92 28.36 18.65
CA ASP A 246 0.80 29.01 17.92
C ASP A 246 -0.45 29.15 18.77
N LEU A 247 -0.53 28.47 19.90
CA LEU A 247 -1.68 28.48 20.80
C LEU A 247 -1.76 29.76 21.63
N THR A 248 -1.79 30.91 20.96
CA THR A 248 -1.99 32.22 21.58
C THR A 248 -3.27 32.86 21.03
N LYS A 249 -3.94 33.67 21.86
CA LYS A 249 -5.16 34.38 21.44
C LYS A 249 -4.97 35.15 20.14
N LYS A 250 -3.80 35.80 19.98
CA LYS A 250 -3.48 36.60 18.81
C LYS A 250 -3.31 35.74 17.55
N THR A 251 -2.66 34.61 17.66
CA THR A 251 -2.41 33.71 16.53
C THR A 251 -3.69 32.99 16.12
N LEU A 252 -4.41 32.43 17.08
CA LEU A 252 -5.64 31.68 16.81
C LEU A 252 -6.75 32.55 16.23
N LEU A 253 -6.90 33.81 16.69
CA LEU A 253 -7.88 34.74 16.11
C LEU A 253 -7.62 35.10 14.64
N ARG A 254 -6.38 34.92 14.15
CA ARG A 254 -6.08 35.13 12.73
C ARG A 254 -6.63 34.01 11.85
N PHE A 255 -6.72 32.79 12.39
CA PHE A 255 -7.26 31.62 11.65
C PHE A 255 -8.79 31.57 11.71
N LEU A 256 -9.45 32.29 12.63
CA LEU A 256 -10.89 32.22 12.82
C LEU A 256 -11.63 33.28 11.97
N PRO A 257 -12.14 32.93 10.79
CA PRO A 257 -12.97 33.80 10.02
C PRO A 257 -14.28 34.13 10.74
N LYS A 258 -14.89 35.27 10.45
CA LYS A 258 -16.09 35.80 11.15
C LYS A 258 -17.32 34.89 11.11
N TYR A 259 -17.38 33.94 10.17
CA TYR A 259 -18.54 33.05 9.98
C TYR A 259 -18.40 31.71 10.74
N TYR A 260 -17.28 31.48 11.41
CA TYR A 260 -17.16 30.30 12.29
C TYR A 260 -17.51 30.66 13.73
N ASP A 261 -18.17 29.74 14.44
CA ASP A 261 -18.54 29.89 15.83
C ASP A 261 -17.38 29.60 16.78
N GLY A 262 -16.43 28.79 16.36
CA GLY A 262 -15.26 28.42 17.13
C GLY A 262 -14.24 27.67 16.29
N MET A 263 -13.21 27.12 16.95
CA MET A 263 -12.20 26.31 16.31
C MET A 263 -11.89 25.05 17.13
N ILE A 264 -11.40 24.04 16.42
CA ILE A 264 -10.85 22.83 17.02
C ILE A 264 -9.38 22.77 16.59
N ALA A 265 -8.48 22.97 17.53
CA ALA A 265 -7.03 22.96 17.28
C ALA A 265 -6.46 21.57 17.61
N PHE A 266 -5.95 20.88 16.60
CA PHE A 266 -5.20 19.63 16.74
C PHE A 266 -3.74 19.99 17.04
N VAL A 267 -3.28 19.69 18.27
CA VAL A 267 -1.96 20.08 18.77
C VAL A 267 -0.94 19.01 18.37
N LEU A 268 0.10 19.41 17.64
CA LEU A 268 1.06 18.49 17.00
C LEU A 268 2.29 18.18 17.83
N ASP A 269 2.48 18.86 18.96
CA ASP A 269 3.67 18.65 19.81
C ASP A 269 3.60 17.30 20.54
N LYS A 270 4.66 16.51 20.44
CA LYS A 270 4.79 15.17 21.08
C LYS A 270 4.75 15.18 22.61
N LYS A 271 5.18 16.28 23.23
CA LYS A 271 5.25 16.45 24.70
C LYS A 271 4.45 17.67 25.12
N PHE A 272 3.14 17.56 24.99
CA PHE A 272 2.24 18.61 25.40
C PHE A 272 1.75 18.36 26.83
N GLU A 273 2.18 19.21 27.78
CA GLU A 273 1.64 19.13 29.13
C GLU A 273 0.33 19.91 29.22
N ILE A 274 -0.75 19.17 29.37
CA ILE A 274 -2.12 19.70 29.49
C ILE A 274 -2.20 20.71 30.63
N SER A 275 -1.49 20.47 31.74
CA SER A 275 -1.41 21.36 32.90
C SER A 275 -1.01 22.79 32.56
N ASP A 276 -0.20 22.98 31.53
CA ASP A 276 0.22 24.31 31.08
C ASP A 276 -0.92 25.15 30.53
N TYR A 277 -2.04 24.50 30.11
CA TYR A 277 -3.18 25.12 29.45
C TYR A 277 -4.48 25.06 30.25
N LEU A 278 -4.57 24.23 31.29
CA LEU A 278 -5.71 24.17 32.19
C LEU A 278 -5.86 25.47 33.06
N VAL A 279 -4.80 26.26 33.20
CA VAL A 279 -4.76 27.43 34.06
C VAL A 279 -4.53 28.76 33.30
N LYS A 280 -4.18 28.70 32.00
CA LYS A 280 -3.88 29.91 31.22
C LYS A 280 -5.14 30.60 30.70
N GLU A 281 -5.44 31.76 31.26
CA GLU A 281 -6.24 32.79 30.58
C GLU A 281 -5.53 33.19 29.30
N GLY A 282 -6.09 32.92 28.13
CA GLY A 282 -5.48 33.43 26.90
C GLY A 282 -5.91 32.79 25.58
N LEU A 283 -6.59 31.67 25.61
CA LEU A 283 -7.19 31.14 24.37
C LEU A 283 -8.47 31.91 24.04
N PRO A 284 -8.81 32.05 22.74
CA PRO A 284 -10.11 32.59 22.34
C PRO A 284 -11.25 31.74 22.95
N GLU A 285 -12.32 32.38 23.37
CA GLU A 285 -13.54 31.68 23.75
C GLU A 285 -13.96 30.76 22.60
N ARG A 286 -14.47 29.57 22.93
CA ARG A 286 -14.90 28.53 21.95
C ARG A 286 -13.74 27.94 21.16
N THR A 287 -12.59 27.77 21.79
CA THR A 287 -11.49 26.98 21.29
C THR A 287 -11.46 25.62 22.00
N ILE A 288 -11.46 24.55 21.21
CA ILE A 288 -11.29 23.18 21.67
C ILE A 288 -9.89 22.72 21.24
N LEU A 289 -9.11 22.20 22.18
CA LEU A 289 -7.82 21.59 21.87
C LEU A 289 -8.00 20.07 21.83
N VAL A 290 -7.46 19.44 20.80
CA VAL A 290 -7.35 17.99 20.68
C VAL A 290 -5.88 17.63 20.71
N ILE A 291 -5.48 16.86 21.72
CA ILE A 291 -4.09 16.54 22.02
C ILE A 291 -3.90 15.03 21.90
N ASN A 292 -3.00 14.59 21.05
CA ASN A 292 -2.63 13.19 20.96
C ASN A 292 -1.42 12.94 21.88
N GLN A 293 -1.60 12.08 22.87
CA GLN A 293 -0.56 11.66 23.81
C GLN A 293 0.22 10.44 23.32
N ASN A 294 -0.18 9.83 22.19
CA ASN A 294 0.52 8.71 21.60
C ASN A 294 1.85 9.14 20.99
N GLU A 295 2.81 8.23 20.92
CA GLU A 295 4.18 8.54 20.47
C GLU A 295 4.30 8.82 18.96
N GLU A 296 3.30 8.50 18.16
CA GLU A 296 3.33 8.70 16.70
C GLU A 296 3.30 10.19 16.34
N SER A 297 4.33 10.60 15.61
CA SER A 297 4.50 12.00 15.20
C SER A 297 3.94 12.23 13.80
N ILE A 298 2.80 12.87 13.75
CA ILE A 298 2.27 13.34 12.45
C ILE A 298 3.24 14.33 11.76
N LEU A 299 4.01 15.10 12.52
CA LEU A 299 4.97 16.07 11.98
C LEU A 299 6.05 15.41 11.11
N ASP A 300 6.56 14.23 11.52
CA ASP A 300 7.59 13.52 10.78
C ASP A 300 7.02 13.06 9.42
N GLU A 301 5.80 12.54 9.42
CA GLU A 301 5.10 12.14 8.19
C GLU A 301 4.79 13.34 7.27
N VAL A 302 4.43 14.47 7.85
CA VAL A 302 4.19 15.69 7.05
C VAL A 302 5.48 16.25 6.47
N LYS A 303 6.57 16.26 7.23
CA LYS A 303 7.88 16.69 6.73
C LYS A 303 8.32 15.81 5.56
N ARG A 304 8.10 14.51 5.66
CA ARG A 304 8.35 13.57 4.56
C ARG A 304 7.49 13.90 3.34
N TYR A 305 6.21 14.17 3.54
CA TYR A 305 5.31 14.62 2.46
C TYR A 305 5.80 15.91 1.79
N VAL A 306 6.21 16.91 2.56
CA VAL A 306 6.76 18.17 2.03
C VAL A 306 8.02 17.94 1.22
N ALA A 307 8.91 17.06 1.69
CA ALA A 307 10.14 16.70 0.97
C ALA A 307 9.81 16.01 -0.37
N ILE A 308 8.90 15.05 -0.39
CA ILE A 308 8.46 14.38 -1.62
C ILE A 308 7.82 15.38 -2.59
N LYS A 309 6.94 16.24 -2.08
CA LYS A 309 6.28 17.29 -2.88
C LYS A 309 7.26 18.24 -3.54
N TYR A 310 8.36 18.56 -2.87
CA TYR A 310 9.43 19.35 -3.46
C TYR A 310 10.03 18.65 -4.68
N TYR A 311 10.44 17.36 -4.57
CA TYR A 311 11.00 16.63 -5.71
C TYR A 311 9.96 16.45 -6.82
N TYR A 312 8.71 16.23 -6.47
CA TYR A 312 7.63 16.22 -7.45
C TYR A 312 7.47 17.54 -8.20
N SER A 313 7.70 18.67 -7.53
CA SER A 313 7.62 20.01 -8.16
C SER A 313 8.70 20.22 -9.21
N ILE A 314 9.88 19.62 -9.06
CA ILE A 314 11.01 19.70 -10.00
C ILE A 314 11.13 18.48 -10.92
N ARG A 315 10.12 17.59 -10.94
CA ARG A 315 10.15 16.33 -11.70
C ARG A 315 10.44 16.53 -13.19
N GLU A 316 9.99 17.62 -13.80
CA GLU A 316 10.25 17.92 -15.21
C GLU A 316 11.75 18.15 -15.52
N GLU A 317 12.52 18.59 -14.54
CA GLU A 317 13.98 18.71 -14.68
C GLU A 317 14.65 17.35 -14.57
N LEU A 318 14.26 16.57 -13.55
CA LEU A 318 14.80 15.24 -13.29
C LEU A 318 14.43 14.22 -14.39
N LYS A 319 13.25 14.39 -14.98
CA LYS A 319 12.73 13.54 -16.07
C LYS A 319 13.55 13.64 -17.36
N LYS A 320 14.34 14.71 -17.53
CA LYS A 320 15.25 14.85 -18.68
C LYS A 320 16.32 13.78 -18.68
N ASP A 321 16.76 13.36 -17.50
CA ASP A 321 17.80 12.36 -17.30
C ASP A 321 17.22 10.95 -17.21
N ASP A 322 16.01 10.80 -16.65
CA ASP A 322 15.33 9.52 -16.50
C ASP A 322 13.79 9.66 -16.55
N PRO A 323 13.14 9.13 -17.59
CA PRO A 323 11.68 9.22 -17.73
C PRO A 323 10.86 8.49 -16.63
N THR A 324 11.48 7.58 -15.88
CA THR A 324 10.79 6.81 -14.82
C THR A 324 10.54 7.63 -13.57
N VAL A 325 11.26 8.74 -13.39
CA VAL A 325 11.18 9.66 -12.25
C VAL A 325 9.74 10.10 -11.93
N GLU A 326 8.96 10.43 -12.96
CA GLU A 326 7.60 10.94 -12.76
C GLU A 326 6.72 9.90 -12.07
N LYS A 327 6.71 8.66 -12.57
CA LYS A 327 5.92 7.57 -11.98
C LYS A 327 6.38 7.23 -10.56
N GLU A 328 7.69 7.20 -10.34
CA GLU A 328 8.24 6.91 -9.03
C GLU A 328 7.87 7.99 -8.02
N LEU A 329 7.98 9.27 -8.36
CA LEU A 329 7.58 10.37 -7.48
C LEU A 329 6.08 10.46 -7.26
N GLU A 330 5.25 10.15 -8.27
CA GLU A 330 3.79 10.02 -8.11
C GLU A 330 3.45 8.93 -7.11
N LEU A 331 4.17 7.81 -7.15
CA LEU A 331 4.01 6.71 -6.23
C LEU A 331 4.33 7.14 -4.80
N TYR A 332 5.51 7.71 -4.56
CA TYR A 332 5.90 8.25 -3.25
C TYR A 332 4.88 9.27 -2.72
N LEU A 333 4.41 10.17 -3.58
CA LEU A 333 3.46 11.21 -3.19
C LEU A 333 2.09 10.63 -2.82
N SER A 334 1.58 9.68 -3.60
CA SER A 334 0.28 9.04 -3.36
C SER A 334 0.30 8.19 -2.09
N GLU A 335 1.37 7.44 -1.86
CA GLU A 335 1.57 6.61 -0.67
C GLU A 335 1.64 7.48 0.59
N GLN A 336 2.49 8.52 0.58
CA GLN A 336 2.63 9.42 1.72
C GLN A 336 1.34 10.18 2.03
N LYS A 337 0.57 10.52 1.00
CA LYS A 337 -0.75 11.13 1.13
C LYS A 337 -1.77 10.20 1.78
N SER A 338 -1.71 8.91 1.47
CA SER A 338 -2.54 7.89 2.11
C SER A 338 -2.19 7.74 3.59
N ILE A 339 -0.91 7.61 3.90
CA ILE A 339 -0.42 7.52 5.29
C ILE A 339 -0.90 8.73 6.11
N LEU A 340 -0.75 9.94 5.58
CA LEU A 340 -1.22 11.15 6.27
C LEU A 340 -2.73 11.16 6.51
N ARG A 341 -3.53 10.72 5.54
CA ARG A 341 -4.98 10.62 5.71
C ARG A 341 -5.37 9.63 6.80
N ASP A 342 -4.67 8.49 6.87
CA ASP A 342 -4.92 7.48 7.89
C ASP A 342 -4.57 8.00 9.28
N VAL A 343 -3.40 8.65 9.43
CA VAL A 343 -2.99 9.27 10.70
C VAL A 343 -3.97 10.38 11.12
N ILE A 344 -4.37 11.25 10.21
CA ILE A 344 -5.34 12.33 10.49
C ILE A 344 -6.72 11.74 10.84
N SER A 345 -7.13 10.66 10.18
CA SER A 345 -8.35 9.95 10.51
C SER A 345 -8.30 9.37 11.93
N GLY A 346 -7.15 8.84 12.35
CA GLY A 346 -6.93 8.40 13.73
C GLY A 346 -7.09 9.52 14.77
N TRP A 347 -6.60 10.72 14.44
CA TRP A 347 -6.76 11.90 15.31
C TRP A 347 -8.21 12.40 15.43
N ARG A 348 -9.04 12.10 14.46
CA ARG A 348 -10.48 12.40 14.51
C ARG A 348 -11.25 11.44 15.39
N ASN A 349 -10.70 10.28 15.66
CA ASN A 349 -11.29 9.31 16.57
C ASN A 349 -10.98 9.71 18.02
N ILE A 350 -11.66 10.74 18.50
CA ILE A 350 -11.52 11.30 19.86
C ILE A 350 -11.90 10.33 20.97
N GLU A 351 -12.49 9.20 20.64
CA GLU A 351 -12.79 8.09 21.55
C GLU A 351 -11.57 7.17 21.75
N ALA A 352 -10.51 7.34 20.94
CA ALA A 352 -9.32 6.50 21.03
C ALA A 352 -8.52 6.80 22.30
N ASP A 353 -7.95 5.76 22.90
CA ASP A 353 -7.03 5.90 24.02
C ASP A 353 -5.85 6.82 23.66
N GLY A 354 -5.52 7.72 24.58
CA GLY A 354 -4.42 8.66 24.37
C GLY A 354 -4.81 9.98 23.68
N ILE A 355 -6.08 10.21 23.36
CA ILE A 355 -6.58 11.49 22.89
C ILE A 355 -7.20 12.26 24.04
N ALA A 356 -6.67 13.44 24.35
CA ALA A 356 -7.24 14.35 25.34
C ALA A 356 -7.91 15.54 24.65
N VAL A 357 -9.08 15.92 25.17
CA VAL A 357 -9.85 17.08 24.70
C VAL A 357 -9.91 18.13 25.78
N VAL A 358 -9.49 19.34 25.48
CA VAL A 358 -9.45 20.45 26.45
C VAL A 358 -10.27 21.62 25.93
N SER A 359 -11.20 22.12 26.73
CA SER A 359 -11.91 23.37 26.46
C SER A 359 -12.14 24.18 27.73
N ASN A 360 -12.10 25.52 27.62
CA ASN A 360 -12.29 26.44 28.75
C ASN A 360 -11.42 26.12 29.98
N GLY A 361 -10.18 25.64 29.75
CA GLY A 361 -9.26 25.27 30.82
C GLY A 361 -9.61 23.99 31.57
N CYS A 362 -10.51 23.16 31.05
CA CYS A 362 -10.89 21.87 31.62
C CYS A 362 -10.63 20.75 30.60
N GLU A 363 -10.11 19.63 31.08
CA GLU A 363 -10.00 18.40 30.30
C GLU A 363 -11.36 17.65 30.33
N HIS A 364 -11.79 17.18 29.18
CA HIS A 364 -13.04 16.46 29.01
C HIS A 364 -12.75 15.02 28.59
N VAL A 365 -13.40 14.06 29.27
CA VAL A 365 -13.38 12.67 28.86
C VAL A 365 -14.51 12.46 27.84
N VAL A 366 -14.12 12.27 26.59
CA VAL A 366 -15.09 11.96 25.53
C VAL A 366 -15.31 10.45 25.48
N LYS A 367 -16.54 10.02 25.74
CA LYS A 367 -16.94 8.61 25.78
C LYS A 367 -17.61 8.14 24.50
N SER A 368 -18.10 9.07 23.71
CA SER A 368 -18.70 8.78 22.41
C SER A 368 -18.64 10.02 21.51
N GLY A 369 -18.63 9.82 20.19
CA GLY A 369 -18.65 10.93 19.22
C GLY A 369 -19.92 11.81 19.30
N LYS A 370 -20.82 11.53 20.27
CA LYS A 370 -22.01 12.33 20.57
C LYS A 370 -21.80 13.26 21.76
N ASP A 371 -20.76 13.04 22.56
CA ASP A 371 -20.41 13.89 23.70
C ASP A 371 -19.67 15.15 23.23
#